data_cde188cf11409fd1ee7f99cac2f6616a
#
_entry.id   cde188cf11409fd1ee7f99cac2f6616a
#
_cell.length_a   1.000
_cell.length_b   1.000
_cell.length_c   1.000
_cell.angle_alpha   90.00
_cell.angle_beta   90.00
_cell.angle_gamma   90.00
#
_symmetry.space_group_name_H-M   'P 1'
#
loop_
_entity.id
_entity.type
_entity.pdbx_description
1 polymer ?
#
loop_
_entity_poly.entity_id
_entity_poly.type
_entity_poly.pdbx_seq_one_letter_code
_entity_poly.pdbx_strand_id
1 'polypeptide(L)'
;DITQVRGDRRLEQLAKFNKRFLDKKNDTRLTSTQTSIEDAVRLMRSPALEAFELDKVDSKTLERYGDTNFGRGALMARRLVEKGVRFVQVNRGGFDTHGNNFPAMANHGEVMDPALASLIEDLSESGMLEKTMVIMLSEFGRTPRINDNAGRDHWASVFSCFMAGGGIQGGQVIGSSDEDGAMPKDRPVQVADIHATLCHAMGIDHEKEVMTPLLRPMKLVDNGAPVMELFS
;
A
#
# COMPACT_ATOMS: atom_id res chain seq x y z
N ASP A 1 -1.25 -27.40 23.40
CA ASP A 1 -1.61 -27.25 21.96
C ASP A 1 -3.05 -27.66 21.73
N ILE A 2 -3.81 -26.81 21.02
CA ILE A 2 -5.18 -27.12 20.65
C ILE A 2 -5.13 -27.83 19.31
N THR A 3 -5.48 -29.12 19.28
CA THR A 3 -5.59 -29.85 18.01
C THR A 3 -6.67 -29.21 17.12
N GLN A 4 -6.54 -29.33 15.82
CA GLN A 4 -7.51 -28.79 14.84
C GLN A 4 -8.94 -29.24 15.17
N VAL A 5 -9.13 -30.54 15.48
CA VAL A 5 -10.44 -31.13 15.85
C VAL A 5 -11.04 -30.43 17.09
N ARG A 6 -10.21 -30.13 18.08
CA ARG A 6 -10.65 -29.44 19.30
C ARG A 6 -10.97 -27.96 19.02
N GLY A 7 -10.21 -27.34 18.11
CA GLY A 7 -10.49 -25.98 17.60
C GLY A 7 -11.84 -25.93 16.89
N ASP A 8 -12.09 -26.83 15.95
CA ASP A 8 -13.31 -26.91 15.17
C ASP A 8 -14.54 -27.09 16.05
N ARG A 9 -14.45 -28.00 17.03
CA ARG A 9 -15.52 -28.22 18.00
C ARG A 9 -15.86 -26.97 18.83
N ARG A 10 -14.83 -26.16 19.20
CA ARG A 10 -15.04 -24.90 19.91
C ARG A 10 -15.72 -23.85 19.02
N LEU A 11 -15.30 -23.74 17.76
CA LEU A 11 -15.90 -22.82 16.79
C LEU A 11 -17.36 -23.16 16.51
N GLU A 12 -17.70 -24.45 16.36
CA GLU A 12 -19.09 -24.90 16.21
C GLU A 12 -19.95 -24.54 17.43
N GLN A 13 -19.42 -24.74 18.64
CA GLN A 13 -20.14 -24.37 19.86
C GLN A 13 -20.36 -22.85 19.92
N LEU A 14 -19.33 -22.05 19.63
CA LEU A 14 -19.43 -20.60 19.61
C LEU A 14 -20.48 -20.13 18.59
N ALA A 15 -20.48 -20.69 17.37
CA ALA A 15 -21.47 -20.38 16.35
C ALA A 15 -22.91 -20.69 16.80
N LYS A 16 -23.12 -21.84 17.48
CA LYS A 16 -24.43 -22.21 18.05
C LYS A 16 -24.88 -21.23 19.13
N PHE A 17 -23.98 -20.79 20.01
CA PHE A 17 -24.30 -19.80 21.05
C PHE A 17 -24.63 -18.43 20.43
N ASN A 18 -23.80 -17.97 19.50
CA ASN A 18 -24.00 -16.69 18.82
C ASN A 18 -25.33 -16.66 18.06
N LYS A 19 -25.66 -17.75 17.32
CA LYS A 19 -26.93 -17.87 16.61
C LYS A 19 -28.12 -17.73 17.56
N ARG A 20 -28.14 -18.45 18.68
CA ARG A 20 -29.21 -18.37 19.68
C ARG A 20 -29.37 -16.97 20.27
N PHE A 21 -28.27 -16.22 20.36
CA PHE A 21 -28.28 -14.86 20.88
C PHE A 21 -28.78 -13.87 19.82
N LEU A 22 -28.34 -14.02 18.57
CA LEU A 22 -28.75 -13.20 17.42
C LEU A 22 -30.26 -13.39 17.15
N ASP A 23 -30.78 -14.61 17.24
CA ASP A 23 -32.21 -14.91 17.09
C ASP A 23 -33.09 -14.17 18.14
N LYS A 24 -32.48 -13.82 19.29
CA LYS A 24 -33.18 -13.08 20.37
C LYS A 24 -32.95 -11.58 20.35
N LYS A 25 -31.83 -11.11 19.84
CA LYS A 25 -31.44 -9.69 19.77
C LYS A 25 -30.81 -9.42 18.41
N ASN A 26 -31.47 -8.62 17.62
CA ASN A 26 -30.95 -8.19 16.32
C ASN A 26 -29.84 -7.13 16.52
N ASP A 27 -28.65 -7.56 17.01
CA ASP A 27 -27.52 -6.67 17.30
C ASP A 27 -26.44 -6.82 16.22
N THR A 28 -26.30 -5.77 15.41
CA THR A 28 -25.33 -5.72 14.30
C THR A 28 -23.86 -5.88 14.74
N ARG A 29 -23.53 -5.52 15.98
CA ARG A 29 -22.18 -5.68 16.54
C ARG A 29 -21.80 -7.13 16.70
N LEU A 30 -22.75 -7.98 17.07
CA LEU A 30 -22.52 -9.43 17.18
C LEU A 30 -22.32 -10.08 15.82
N THR A 31 -23.08 -9.65 14.81
CA THR A 31 -22.88 -10.11 13.43
C THR A 31 -21.48 -9.76 12.94
N SER A 32 -21.03 -8.52 13.15
CA SER A 32 -19.67 -8.10 12.77
C SER A 32 -18.58 -8.91 13.47
N THR A 33 -18.76 -9.19 14.78
CA THR A 33 -17.82 -10.01 15.55
C THR A 33 -17.76 -11.45 15.02
N GLN A 34 -18.91 -12.03 14.71
CA GLN A 34 -18.97 -13.39 14.15
C GLN A 34 -18.29 -13.46 12.78
N THR A 35 -18.56 -12.50 11.89
CA THR A 35 -17.90 -12.42 10.58
C THR A 35 -16.38 -12.31 10.74
N SER A 36 -15.92 -11.48 11.68
CA SER A 36 -14.47 -11.35 11.96
C SER A 36 -13.83 -12.66 12.42
N ILE A 37 -14.53 -13.44 13.25
CA ILE A 37 -14.05 -14.76 13.70
C ILE A 37 -14.01 -15.74 12.52
N GLU A 38 -15.05 -15.78 11.69
CA GLU A 38 -15.12 -16.65 10.50
C GLU A 38 -14.03 -16.29 9.51
N ASP A 39 -13.77 -15.00 9.28
CA ASP A 39 -12.69 -14.52 8.41
C ASP A 39 -11.31 -14.89 8.97
N ALA A 40 -11.10 -14.73 10.27
CA ALA A 40 -9.85 -15.15 10.92
C ALA A 40 -9.60 -16.66 10.78
N VAL A 41 -10.64 -17.47 10.98
CA VAL A 41 -10.54 -18.93 10.81
C VAL A 41 -10.27 -19.31 9.35
N ARG A 42 -10.91 -18.62 8.40
CA ARG A 42 -10.68 -18.82 6.97
C ARG A 42 -9.23 -18.47 6.61
N LEU A 43 -8.71 -17.36 7.12
CA LEU A 43 -7.32 -16.97 6.92
C LEU A 43 -6.36 -18.02 7.51
N MET A 44 -6.58 -18.44 8.75
CA MET A 44 -5.73 -19.44 9.43
C MET A 44 -5.67 -20.79 8.71
N ARG A 45 -6.64 -21.10 7.85
CA ARG A 45 -6.71 -22.34 7.06
C ARG A 45 -6.30 -22.13 5.59
N SER A 46 -5.99 -20.90 5.23
CA SER A 46 -5.65 -20.56 3.86
C SER A 46 -4.20 -20.97 3.53
N PRO A 47 -3.95 -21.58 2.36
CA PRO A 47 -2.59 -21.73 1.85
C PRO A 47 -1.85 -20.40 1.67
N ALA A 48 -2.59 -19.29 1.64
CA ALA A 48 -1.99 -17.96 1.54
C ALA A 48 -1.12 -17.58 2.77
N LEU A 49 -1.26 -18.31 3.91
CA LEU A 49 -0.37 -18.13 5.07
C LEU A 49 1.10 -18.37 4.74
N GLU A 50 1.40 -19.20 3.75
CA GLU A 50 2.77 -19.41 3.28
C GLU A 50 3.45 -18.10 2.85
N ALA A 51 2.68 -17.08 2.44
CA ALA A 51 3.23 -15.77 2.08
C ALA A 51 3.96 -15.10 3.26
N PHE A 52 3.56 -15.38 4.49
CA PHE A 52 4.15 -14.83 5.71
C PHE A 52 5.38 -15.62 6.21
N GLU A 53 5.64 -16.81 5.68
CA GLU A 53 6.77 -17.67 6.10
C GLU A 53 8.07 -17.24 5.41
N LEU A 54 8.62 -16.09 5.84
CA LEU A 54 9.86 -15.55 5.29
C LEU A 54 11.11 -16.33 5.75
N ASP A 55 11.01 -17.07 6.83
CA ASP A 55 12.05 -17.98 7.33
C ASP A 55 12.34 -19.15 6.39
N LYS A 56 11.40 -19.46 5.49
CA LYS A 56 11.54 -20.50 4.45
C LYS A 56 12.09 -19.97 3.14
N VAL A 57 12.29 -18.67 3.03
CA VAL A 57 12.88 -18.04 1.83
C VAL A 57 14.39 -18.21 1.85
N ASP A 58 14.96 -18.50 0.70
CA ASP A 58 16.42 -18.65 0.57
C ASP A 58 17.16 -17.32 0.85
N SER A 59 18.40 -17.45 1.36
CA SER A 59 19.17 -16.29 1.80
C SER A 59 19.51 -15.33 0.66
N LYS A 60 19.69 -15.82 -0.56
CA LYS A 60 20.00 -14.97 -1.72
C LYS A 60 18.85 -14.03 -2.05
N THR A 61 17.62 -14.54 -1.98
CA THR A 61 16.43 -13.71 -2.18
C THR A 61 16.31 -12.67 -1.08
N LEU A 62 16.52 -13.04 0.19
CA LEU A 62 16.50 -12.09 1.31
C LEU A 62 17.58 -11.01 1.17
N GLU A 63 18.80 -11.39 0.78
CA GLU A 63 19.90 -10.46 0.55
C GLU A 63 19.60 -9.50 -0.61
N ARG A 64 19.00 -9.99 -1.70
CA ARG A 64 18.64 -9.18 -2.87
C ARG A 64 17.62 -8.11 -2.54
N TYR A 65 16.62 -8.42 -1.71
CA TYR A 65 15.65 -7.43 -1.20
C TYR A 65 16.23 -6.50 -0.11
N GLY A 66 17.44 -6.78 0.37
CA GLY A 66 18.01 -6.18 1.56
C GLY A 66 17.38 -6.77 2.83
N ASP A 67 18.17 -7.43 3.67
CA ASP A 67 17.70 -8.08 4.91
C ASP A 67 17.37 -7.06 6.01
N THR A 68 16.44 -6.18 5.69
CA THR A 68 15.90 -5.12 6.54
C THR A 68 14.39 -5.33 6.72
N ASN A 69 13.78 -4.66 7.69
CA ASN A 69 12.32 -4.72 7.87
C ASN A 69 11.57 -4.27 6.61
N PHE A 70 12.09 -3.26 5.90
CA PHE A 70 11.48 -2.78 4.66
C PHE A 70 11.64 -3.77 3.52
N GLY A 71 12.85 -4.32 3.31
CA GLY A 71 13.11 -5.34 2.29
C GLY A 71 12.27 -6.60 2.51
N ARG A 72 12.20 -7.08 3.74
CA ARG A 72 11.31 -8.20 4.12
C ARG A 72 9.84 -7.86 3.90
N GLY A 73 9.43 -6.60 4.16
CA GLY A 73 8.08 -6.11 3.88
C GLY A 73 7.76 -6.10 2.38
N ALA A 74 8.68 -5.64 1.53
CA ALA A 74 8.53 -5.65 0.07
C ALA A 74 8.45 -7.08 -0.49
N LEU A 75 9.29 -7.99 -0.02
CA LEU A 75 9.22 -9.41 -0.37
C LEU A 75 7.89 -10.04 0.06
N MET A 76 7.42 -9.73 1.26
CA MET A 76 6.11 -10.20 1.75
C MET A 76 4.98 -9.64 0.88
N ALA A 77 5.05 -8.35 0.47
CA ALA A 77 4.07 -7.74 -0.41
C ALA A 77 3.98 -8.48 -1.74
N ARG A 78 5.12 -8.82 -2.38
CA ARG A 78 5.13 -9.66 -3.58
C ARG A 78 4.40 -10.98 -3.35
N ARG A 79 4.79 -11.73 -2.31
CA ARG A 79 4.20 -13.05 -1.99
C ARG A 79 2.69 -12.97 -1.71
N LEU A 80 2.23 -11.90 -1.09
CA LEU A 80 0.80 -11.66 -0.86
C LEU A 80 0.04 -11.39 -2.17
N VAL A 81 0.62 -10.57 -3.05
CA VAL A 81 0.05 -10.31 -4.38
C VAL A 81 0.00 -11.59 -5.23
N GLU A 82 1.01 -12.44 -5.19
CA GLU A 82 1.03 -13.77 -5.82
C GLU A 82 -0.10 -14.68 -5.31
N LYS A 83 -0.53 -14.51 -4.05
CA LYS A 83 -1.70 -15.22 -3.47
C LYS A 83 -3.04 -14.52 -3.72
N GLY A 84 -3.06 -13.45 -4.53
CA GLY A 84 -4.28 -12.73 -4.94
C GLY A 84 -4.72 -11.63 -3.99
N VAL A 85 -3.88 -11.17 -3.06
CA VAL A 85 -4.16 -9.99 -2.26
C VAL A 85 -4.11 -8.76 -3.16
N ARG A 86 -5.21 -8.01 -3.24
CA ARG A 86 -5.38 -6.94 -4.22
C ARG A 86 -4.70 -5.63 -3.85
N PHE A 87 -4.44 -5.41 -2.58
CA PHE A 87 -3.80 -4.19 -2.09
C PHE A 87 -2.90 -4.51 -0.90
N VAL A 88 -1.63 -4.13 -0.99
CA VAL A 88 -0.65 -4.30 0.07
C VAL A 88 0.08 -2.99 0.26
N GLN A 89 0.21 -2.55 1.50
CA GLN A 89 0.94 -1.35 1.86
C GLN A 89 2.14 -1.70 2.73
N VAL A 90 3.31 -1.21 2.34
CA VAL A 90 4.56 -1.33 3.10
C VAL A 90 4.98 0.08 3.52
N ASN A 91 5.12 0.29 4.82
CA ASN A 91 5.45 1.61 5.37
C ASN A 91 6.94 1.69 5.73
N ARG A 92 7.55 2.81 5.40
CA ARG A 92 8.86 3.20 5.90
C ARG A 92 8.80 4.60 6.49
N GLY A 93 9.06 4.71 7.78
CA GLY A 93 9.15 6.00 8.48
C GLY A 93 10.56 6.57 8.44
N GLY A 94 10.73 7.74 9.07
CA GLY A 94 12.02 8.40 9.25
C GLY A 94 12.34 9.48 8.21
N PHE A 95 11.37 9.89 7.39
CA PHE A 95 11.53 10.97 6.40
C PHE A 95 11.35 12.37 6.97
N ASP A 96 10.98 12.50 8.24
CA ASP A 96 10.80 13.80 8.89
C ASP A 96 12.13 14.42 9.33
N THR A 97 12.95 14.78 8.34
CA THR A 97 14.36 15.14 8.47
C THR A 97 14.57 16.64 8.60
N HIS A 98 14.05 17.23 9.68
CA HIS A 98 14.31 18.63 10.04
C HIS A 98 15.77 18.93 10.44
N GLY A 99 16.61 17.92 10.53
CA GLY A 99 18.04 18.00 10.74
C GLY A 99 18.76 16.83 10.07
N ASN A 100 20.02 17.04 9.69
CA ASN A 100 20.88 16.00 9.08
C ASN A 100 20.22 15.24 7.91
N ASN A 101 19.51 15.95 7.04
CA ASN A 101 18.73 15.35 5.95
C ASN A 101 19.55 14.46 5.01
N PHE A 102 20.78 14.88 4.66
CA PHE A 102 21.57 14.16 3.66
C PHE A 102 21.98 12.75 4.10
N PRO A 103 22.57 12.54 5.29
CA PRO A 103 22.84 11.18 5.77
C PRO A 103 21.58 10.32 5.93
N ALA A 104 20.46 10.93 6.36
CA ALA A 104 19.19 10.23 6.50
C ALA A 104 18.68 9.76 5.14
N MET A 105 18.71 10.60 4.11
CA MET A 105 18.29 10.23 2.75
C MET A 105 19.21 9.17 2.14
N ALA A 106 20.52 9.24 2.36
CA ALA A 106 21.44 8.19 1.92
C ALA A 106 21.08 6.83 2.54
N ASN A 107 20.83 6.79 3.86
CA ASN A 107 20.37 5.55 4.53
C ASN A 107 19.01 5.06 4.01
N HIS A 108 18.09 5.96 3.67
CA HIS A 108 16.82 5.56 3.06
C HIS A 108 17.05 4.94 1.69
N GLY A 109 17.93 5.50 0.85
CA GLY A 109 18.32 4.93 -0.43
C GLY A 109 18.89 3.52 -0.28
N GLU A 110 19.90 3.35 0.59
CA GLU A 110 20.52 2.03 0.84
C GLU A 110 19.51 0.94 1.23
N VAL A 111 18.42 1.30 1.91
CA VAL A 111 17.38 0.35 2.32
C VAL A 111 16.31 0.16 1.26
N MET A 112 15.91 1.22 0.57
CA MET A 112 14.75 1.19 -0.36
C MET A 112 15.13 0.71 -1.75
N ASP A 113 16.29 1.10 -2.25
CA ASP A 113 16.70 0.78 -3.62
C ASP A 113 16.75 -0.74 -3.89
N PRO A 114 17.44 -1.57 -3.08
CA PRO A 114 17.45 -3.01 -3.33
C PRO A 114 16.07 -3.63 -3.20
N ALA A 115 15.24 -3.16 -2.27
CA ALA A 115 13.91 -3.70 -2.05
C ALA A 115 12.95 -3.40 -3.21
N LEU A 116 12.93 -2.15 -3.70
CA LEU A 116 12.06 -1.74 -4.81
C LEU A 116 12.54 -2.31 -6.14
N ALA A 117 13.86 -2.31 -6.39
CA ALA A 117 14.43 -2.90 -7.58
C ALA A 117 14.08 -4.39 -7.68
N SER A 118 14.32 -5.15 -6.60
CA SER A 118 14.00 -6.58 -6.56
C SER A 118 12.50 -6.86 -6.70
N LEU A 119 11.65 -6.03 -6.09
CA LEU A 119 10.20 -6.18 -6.22
C LEU A 119 9.74 -6.00 -7.67
N ILE A 120 10.22 -4.95 -8.34
CA ILE A 120 9.84 -4.65 -9.74
C ILE A 120 10.39 -5.73 -10.68
N GLU A 121 11.64 -6.15 -10.49
CA GLU A 121 12.28 -7.18 -11.26
C GLU A 121 11.52 -8.52 -11.16
N ASP A 122 11.23 -8.98 -9.94
CA ASP A 122 10.48 -10.23 -9.71
C ASP A 122 9.07 -10.18 -10.29
N LEU A 123 8.37 -9.06 -10.15
CA LEU A 123 7.03 -8.87 -10.74
C LEU A 123 7.11 -8.87 -12.28
N SER A 124 8.18 -8.28 -12.84
CA SER A 124 8.41 -8.27 -14.28
C SER A 124 8.72 -9.67 -14.80
N GLU A 125 9.66 -10.39 -14.19
CA GLU A 125 10.07 -11.74 -14.59
C GLU A 125 8.91 -12.73 -14.51
N SER A 126 8.02 -12.58 -13.51
CA SER A 126 6.81 -13.41 -13.39
C SER A 126 5.66 -12.99 -14.30
N GLY A 127 5.78 -11.90 -15.05
CA GLY A 127 4.70 -11.31 -15.85
C GLY A 127 3.58 -10.70 -15.03
N MET A 128 3.77 -10.56 -13.72
CA MET A 128 2.77 -9.96 -12.83
C MET A 128 2.79 -8.43 -12.84
N LEU A 129 3.89 -7.80 -13.27
CA LEU A 129 4.01 -6.35 -13.30
C LEU A 129 2.95 -5.69 -14.19
N GLU A 130 2.53 -6.35 -15.26
CA GLU A 130 1.46 -5.86 -16.15
C GLU A 130 0.12 -5.66 -15.42
N LYS A 131 -0.12 -6.44 -14.36
CA LYS A 131 -1.38 -6.45 -13.59
C LYS A 131 -1.22 -5.93 -12.16
N THR A 132 -0.02 -5.54 -11.79
CA THR A 132 0.30 -5.06 -10.45
C THR A 132 0.95 -3.69 -10.54
N MET A 133 0.28 -2.69 -10.00
CA MET A 133 0.85 -1.35 -9.88
C MET A 133 1.67 -1.25 -8.61
N VAL A 134 2.92 -0.83 -8.75
CA VAL A 134 3.79 -0.45 -7.64
C VAL A 134 3.82 1.06 -7.58
N ILE A 135 3.46 1.62 -6.43
CA ILE A 135 3.46 3.07 -6.21
C ILE A 135 4.23 3.42 -4.95
N MET A 136 5.07 4.45 -5.03
CA MET A 136 5.74 5.05 -3.88
C MET A 136 5.23 6.48 -3.72
N LEU A 137 4.67 6.74 -2.55
CA LEU A 137 4.06 8.02 -2.18
C LEU A 137 4.55 8.48 -0.81
N SER A 138 4.56 9.80 -0.62
CA SER A 138 4.64 10.45 0.70
C SER A 138 3.51 11.46 0.84
N GLU A 139 3.32 11.98 2.05
CA GLU A 139 2.25 12.95 2.34
C GLU A 139 2.50 14.33 1.71
N PHE A 140 3.76 14.76 1.63
CA PHE A 140 4.22 16.02 1.05
C PHE A 140 5.73 16.00 0.79
N GLY A 141 6.23 17.04 0.15
CA GLY A 141 7.65 17.23 -0.12
C GLY A 141 8.41 17.92 1.00
N ARG A 142 9.66 18.27 0.70
CA ARG A 142 10.56 18.97 1.60
C ARG A 142 11.03 20.27 0.97
N THR A 143 11.30 21.31 1.80
CA THR A 143 11.77 22.61 1.30
C THR A 143 13.00 22.48 0.41
N PRO A 144 13.06 23.19 -0.72
CA PRO A 144 14.29 23.31 -1.50
C PRO A 144 15.44 23.88 -0.68
N ARG A 145 15.14 24.89 0.17
CA ARG A 145 16.10 25.50 1.08
C ARG A 145 16.43 24.54 2.23
N ILE A 146 17.70 24.43 2.54
CA ILE A 146 18.22 23.72 3.71
C ILE A 146 18.18 24.69 4.90
N ASN A 147 17.68 24.22 6.05
CA ASN A 147 17.63 24.98 7.28
C ASN A 147 18.96 24.94 8.05
N ASP A 148 19.04 25.68 9.15
CA ASP A 148 20.28 25.83 9.94
C ASP A 148 20.77 24.53 10.61
N ASN A 149 19.92 23.51 10.66
CA ASN A 149 20.24 22.18 11.18
C ASN A 149 20.65 21.16 10.09
N ALA A 150 21.02 21.65 8.89
CA ALA A 150 21.26 20.81 7.72
C ALA A 150 20.08 19.89 7.36
N GLY A 151 18.86 20.33 7.70
CA GLY A 151 17.61 19.64 7.46
C GLY A 151 16.77 20.33 6.39
N ARG A 152 15.63 19.69 6.08
CA ARG A 152 14.59 20.25 5.20
C ARG A 152 13.24 20.20 5.92
N ASP A 153 12.52 21.32 5.88
CA ASP A 153 11.20 21.43 6.49
C ASP A 153 10.09 20.95 5.56
N HIS A 154 8.86 20.90 6.05
CA HIS A 154 7.70 20.46 5.27
C HIS A 154 7.42 21.44 4.12
N TRP A 155 7.12 20.87 2.94
CA TRP A 155 6.80 21.66 1.75
C TRP A 155 5.73 20.96 0.91
N ALA A 156 4.49 21.38 1.05
CA ALA A 156 3.35 20.74 0.40
C ALA A 156 3.19 21.12 -1.08
N SER A 157 3.87 22.21 -1.53
CA SER A 157 3.65 22.75 -2.87
C SER A 157 4.20 21.86 -3.99
N VAL A 158 5.31 21.16 -3.74
CA VAL A 158 5.99 20.33 -4.74
C VAL A 158 6.51 19.07 -4.10
N PHE A 159 6.16 17.91 -4.67
CA PHE A 159 6.75 16.62 -4.35
C PHE A 159 6.53 15.66 -5.52
N SER A 160 7.20 14.53 -5.49
CA SER A 160 7.14 13.54 -6.55
C SER A 160 6.59 12.22 -6.03
N CYS A 161 5.96 11.45 -6.91
CA CYS A 161 5.66 10.05 -6.69
C CYS A 161 6.30 9.21 -7.78
N PHE A 162 6.46 7.92 -7.50
CA PHE A 162 6.92 6.94 -8.46
C PHE A 162 5.84 5.90 -8.69
N MET A 163 5.65 5.49 -9.95
CA MET A 163 4.72 4.45 -10.33
C MET A 163 5.35 3.50 -11.35
N ALA A 164 5.06 2.20 -11.23
CA ALA A 164 5.47 1.19 -12.19
C ALA A 164 4.43 0.08 -12.31
N GLY A 165 4.32 -0.52 -13.48
CA GLY A 165 3.39 -1.63 -13.74
C GLY A 165 1.92 -1.24 -13.78
N GLY A 166 1.03 -2.22 -13.75
CA GLY A 166 -0.42 -1.98 -13.75
C GLY A 166 -0.95 -1.27 -14.99
N GLY A 167 -0.32 -1.48 -16.16
CA GLY A 167 -0.69 -0.83 -17.41
C GLY A 167 -0.05 0.53 -17.64
N ILE A 168 0.80 1.01 -16.72
CA ILE A 168 1.52 2.28 -16.88
C ILE A 168 2.67 2.11 -17.89
N GLN A 169 2.77 3.05 -18.83
CA GLN A 169 3.93 3.18 -19.70
C GLN A 169 5.13 3.73 -18.94
N GLY A 170 6.17 2.94 -18.79
CA GLY A 170 7.41 3.35 -18.13
C GLY A 170 8.22 4.38 -18.92
N GLY A 171 9.19 5.01 -18.24
CA GLY A 171 10.12 5.96 -18.87
C GLY A 171 9.57 7.38 -19.07
N GLN A 172 8.41 7.68 -18.50
CA GLN A 172 7.80 9.01 -18.59
C GLN A 172 8.05 9.84 -17.33
N VAL A 173 8.09 11.14 -17.49
CA VAL A 173 8.05 12.14 -16.43
C VAL A 173 6.87 13.06 -16.71
N ILE A 174 5.90 13.11 -15.81
CA ILE A 174 4.71 13.94 -15.92
C ILE A 174 4.82 15.11 -14.94
N GLY A 175 4.81 16.31 -15.49
CA GLY A 175 4.94 17.55 -14.75
C GLY A 175 6.38 17.93 -14.42
N SER A 176 6.57 19.20 -14.09
CA SER A 176 7.85 19.73 -13.61
C SER A 176 7.65 20.85 -12.60
N SER A 177 8.67 21.08 -11.77
CA SER A 177 8.76 22.26 -10.91
C SER A 177 9.40 23.43 -11.64
N ASP A 178 9.37 24.60 -10.99
CA ASP A 178 10.22 25.74 -11.32
C ASP A 178 11.72 25.41 -11.08
N GLU A 179 12.58 26.34 -11.46
CA GLU A 179 14.04 26.17 -11.37
C GLU A 179 14.55 26.00 -9.94
N ASP A 180 13.82 26.55 -8.97
CA ASP A 180 14.14 26.46 -7.54
C ASP A 180 13.57 25.19 -6.89
N GLY A 181 12.74 24.42 -7.59
CA GLY A 181 12.03 23.27 -7.02
C GLY A 181 10.98 23.66 -5.98
N ALA A 182 10.49 24.89 -6.02
CA ALA A 182 9.60 25.45 -5.01
C ALA A 182 8.12 25.35 -5.39
N MET A 183 7.78 25.52 -6.66
CA MET A 183 6.39 25.52 -7.13
C MET A 183 6.25 24.62 -8.37
N PRO A 184 5.07 24.02 -8.59
CA PRO A 184 4.80 23.34 -9.85
C PRO A 184 4.75 24.36 -10.99
N LYS A 185 5.36 24.02 -12.14
CA LYS A 185 5.45 24.88 -13.31
C LYS A 185 4.64 24.33 -14.47
N ASP A 186 4.98 23.14 -14.93
CA ASP A 186 4.33 22.50 -16.08
C ASP A 186 3.52 21.29 -15.65
N ARG A 187 2.32 21.14 -16.20
CA ARG A 187 1.45 19.97 -15.99
C ARG A 187 1.37 19.54 -14.51
N PRO A 188 0.89 20.40 -13.60
CA PRO A 188 0.75 20.02 -12.20
C PRO A 188 -0.22 18.83 -12.05
N VAL A 189 0.13 17.90 -11.14
CA VAL A 189 -0.71 16.77 -10.76
C VAL A 189 -1.11 16.95 -9.31
N GLN A 190 -2.41 16.97 -9.06
CA GLN A 190 -2.94 17.07 -7.71
C GLN A 190 -2.94 15.71 -7.01
N VAL A 191 -2.95 15.68 -5.68
CA VAL A 191 -3.08 14.43 -4.91
C VAL A 191 -4.37 13.67 -5.31
N ALA A 192 -5.46 14.40 -5.53
CA ALA A 192 -6.71 13.82 -5.99
C ALA A 192 -6.57 13.13 -7.36
N ASP A 193 -5.75 13.68 -8.29
CA ASP A 193 -5.49 13.05 -9.58
C ASP A 193 -4.74 11.74 -9.44
N ILE A 194 -3.81 11.64 -8.48
CA ILE A 194 -3.11 10.39 -8.16
C ILE A 194 -4.12 9.32 -7.71
N HIS A 195 -5.03 9.68 -6.80
CA HIS A 195 -6.07 8.75 -6.33
C HIS A 195 -7.05 8.36 -7.45
N ALA A 196 -7.45 9.31 -8.30
CA ALA A 196 -8.27 9.01 -9.47
C ALA A 196 -7.55 8.08 -10.46
N THR A 197 -6.24 8.26 -10.65
CA THR A 197 -5.39 7.40 -11.48
C THR A 197 -5.33 5.97 -10.92
N LEU A 198 -5.17 5.81 -9.61
CA LEU A 198 -5.21 4.50 -8.96
C LEU A 198 -6.58 3.83 -9.15
N CYS A 199 -7.66 4.57 -8.94
CA CYS A 199 -9.02 4.06 -9.18
C CYS A 199 -9.18 3.60 -10.65
N HIS A 200 -8.74 4.42 -11.61
CA HIS A 200 -8.80 4.10 -13.04
C HIS A 200 -8.05 2.79 -13.34
N ALA A 201 -6.81 2.66 -12.88
CA ALA A 201 -6.00 1.45 -13.08
C ALA A 201 -6.64 0.19 -12.47
N MET A 202 -7.39 0.33 -11.39
CA MET A 202 -8.10 -0.76 -10.73
C MET A 202 -9.51 -1.02 -11.31
N GLY A 203 -9.94 -0.27 -12.33
CA GLY A 203 -11.30 -0.35 -12.89
C GLY A 203 -12.39 0.13 -11.93
N ILE A 204 -12.05 1.01 -10.99
CA ILE A 204 -12.95 1.60 -10.01
C ILE A 204 -13.40 2.98 -10.52
N ASP A 205 -14.69 3.22 -10.54
CA ASP A 205 -15.24 4.56 -10.81
C ASP A 205 -14.91 5.51 -9.64
N HIS A 206 -13.97 6.43 -9.87
CA HIS A 206 -13.52 7.39 -8.87
C HIS A 206 -14.58 8.45 -8.51
N GLU A 207 -15.53 8.70 -9.40
CA GLU A 207 -16.64 9.62 -9.15
C GLU A 207 -17.82 8.98 -8.39
N LYS A 208 -17.76 7.66 -8.17
CA LYS A 208 -18.79 6.93 -7.45
C LYS A 208 -19.03 7.54 -6.07
N GLU A 209 -20.30 7.86 -5.80
CA GLU A 209 -20.74 8.31 -4.49
C GLU A 209 -21.05 7.13 -3.57
N VAL A 210 -20.61 7.24 -2.33
CA VAL A 210 -20.93 6.32 -1.24
C VAL A 210 -21.52 7.10 -0.08
N MET A 211 -22.50 6.51 0.61
CA MET A 211 -23.10 7.11 1.79
C MET A 211 -22.24 6.86 3.02
N THR A 212 -21.85 7.92 3.70
CA THR A 212 -21.20 7.79 5.01
C THR A 212 -22.18 7.23 6.06
N PRO A 213 -21.68 6.75 7.22
CA PRO A 213 -22.54 6.35 8.32
C PRO A 213 -23.50 7.46 8.81
N LEU A 214 -23.18 8.73 8.53
CA LEU A 214 -24.01 9.90 8.84
C LEU A 214 -24.96 10.27 7.69
N LEU A 215 -25.16 9.38 6.70
CA LEU A 215 -26.02 9.57 5.54
C LEU A 215 -25.63 10.79 4.67
N ARG A 216 -24.35 11.11 4.61
CA ARG A 216 -23.83 12.13 3.70
C ARG A 216 -23.22 11.45 2.47
N PRO A 217 -23.59 11.85 1.25
CA PRO A 217 -22.92 11.36 0.05
C PRO A 217 -21.47 11.88 0.03
N MET A 218 -20.54 11.00 -0.32
CA MET A 218 -19.13 11.34 -0.57
C MET A 218 -18.67 10.62 -1.82
N LYS A 219 -17.97 11.32 -2.70
CA LYS A 219 -17.25 10.69 -3.81
C LYS A 219 -16.07 9.89 -3.28
N LEU A 220 -15.65 8.84 -3.99
CA LEU A 220 -14.43 8.09 -3.66
C LEU A 220 -13.19 8.98 -3.81
N VAL A 221 -13.17 9.83 -4.84
CA VAL A 221 -12.15 10.86 -5.02
C VAL A 221 -12.83 12.19 -5.27
N ASP A 222 -12.47 13.20 -4.49
CA ASP A 222 -13.04 14.54 -4.63
C ASP A 222 -12.21 15.38 -5.60
N ASN A 223 -12.84 15.80 -6.72
CA ASN A 223 -12.27 16.69 -7.74
C ASN A 223 -10.98 16.21 -8.43
N GLY A 224 -10.67 14.91 -8.43
CA GLY A 224 -9.52 14.34 -9.13
C GLY A 224 -9.88 13.85 -10.54
N ALA A 225 -8.92 13.94 -11.46
CA ALA A 225 -8.99 13.35 -12.79
C ALA A 225 -7.81 12.38 -13.01
N PRO A 226 -8.03 11.19 -13.63
CA PRO A 226 -6.93 10.28 -13.92
C PRO A 226 -5.89 10.92 -14.84
N VAL A 227 -4.62 10.69 -14.57
CA VAL A 227 -3.49 11.12 -15.41
C VAL A 227 -3.37 10.13 -16.56
N MET A 228 -4.15 10.35 -17.62
CA MET A 228 -4.29 9.40 -18.73
C MET A 228 -3.01 9.22 -19.54
N GLU A 229 -2.14 10.22 -19.54
CA GLU A 229 -0.81 10.16 -20.19
C GLU A 229 0.04 8.98 -19.69
N LEU A 230 -0.23 8.49 -18.49
CA LEU A 230 0.47 7.33 -17.94
C LEU A 230 0.08 6.00 -18.62
N PHE A 231 -1.05 5.94 -19.34
CA PHE A 231 -1.61 4.73 -19.94
C PHE A 231 -1.61 4.76 -21.48
N SER A 232 -1.12 5.84 -22.09
CA SER A 232 -1.17 6.07 -23.55
C SER A 232 0.18 5.92 -24.24
#